data_ecd57ecfa39b87f5865a06c2cf85dfc6
#
_entry.id   ecd57ecfa39b87f5865a06c2cf85dfc6
#
_cell.length_a   1.000
_cell.length_b   1.000
_cell.length_c   1.000
_cell.angle_alpha   90.00
_cell.angle_beta   90.00
_cell.angle_gamma   90.00
#
_symmetry.space_group_name_H-M   'P 1'
#
loop_
_entity.id
_entity.type
_entity.pdbx_description
1 polymer ?
#
loop_
_entity_poly.entity_id
_entity_poly.type
_entity_poly.pdbx_seq_one_letter_code
_entity_poly.pdbx_strand_id
1 'polypeptide(L)'
;MAGEDCVVRAWAGLHFAYREMSRLLDERLRAESECSLSDVDVLNELYCTPEQRLQMLVLAERLRVTRGGLTRIVDRLVERGWVSRERPAHNRREVYAAVTEEGTRVLRHARTVYIRLLTETLGAHLDGAALDDVAAAMAKLRTGLAEACGR
;
A
#
# COMPACT_ATOMS: atom_id res chain seq x y z
N MET A 1 -2.74 -30.93 -17.51
CA MET A 1 -3.61 -31.28 -16.36
C MET A 1 -2.90 -31.02 -15.01
N ALA A 2 -1.83 -31.73 -14.61
CA ALA A 2 -1.20 -31.47 -13.29
C ALA A 2 -0.65 -30.04 -13.10
N GLY A 3 -0.15 -29.39 -14.15
CA GLY A 3 0.37 -28.02 -14.07
C GLY A 3 -0.72 -26.93 -13.95
N GLU A 4 -1.86 -27.11 -14.60
CA GLU A 4 -2.99 -26.18 -14.54
C GLU A 4 -3.63 -26.17 -13.15
N ASP A 5 -3.79 -27.33 -12.53
CA ASP A 5 -4.28 -27.45 -11.15
C ASP A 5 -3.37 -26.75 -10.13
N CYS A 6 -2.05 -26.83 -10.32
CA CYS A 6 -1.09 -26.15 -9.45
C CYS A 6 -1.19 -24.62 -9.56
N VAL A 7 -1.31 -24.09 -10.79
CA VAL A 7 -1.43 -22.65 -11.04
C VAL A 7 -2.73 -22.10 -10.46
N VAL A 8 -3.85 -22.79 -10.66
CA VAL A 8 -5.16 -22.39 -10.13
C VAL A 8 -5.16 -22.39 -8.60
N ARG A 9 -4.59 -23.43 -7.96
CA ARG A 9 -4.48 -23.49 -6.49
C ARG A 9 -3.58 -22.37 -5.92
N ALA A 10 -2.45 -22.10 -6.57
CA ALA A 10 -1.56 -21.03 -6.17
C ALA A 10 -2.27 -19.66 -6.26
N TRP A 11 -2.97 -19.41 -7.36
CA TRP A 11 -3.77 -18.18 -7.52
C TRP A 11 -4.88 -18.06 -6.47
N ALA A 12 -5.65 -19.13 -6.25
CA ALA A 12 -6.73 -19.13 -5.26
C ALA A 12 -6.21 -18.87 -3.84
N GLY A 13 -5.09 -19.49 -3.46
CA GLY A 13 -4.44 -19.28 -2.17
C GLY A 13 -3.94 -17.85 -1.99
N LEU A 14 -3.25 -17.30 -3.00
CA LEU A 14 -2.77 -15.92 -2.99
C LEU A 14 -3.93 -14.93 -2.89
N HIS A 15 -4.97 -15.11 -3.68
CA HIS A 15 -6.15 -14.24 -3.69
C HIS A 15 -6.89 -14.27 -2.35
N PHE A 16 -7.10 -15.47 -1.78
CA PHE A 16 -7.73 -15.61 -0.47
C PHE A 16 -6.90 -14.96 0.63
N ALA A 17 -5.59 -15.26 0.70
CA ALA A 17 -4.70 -14.72 1.70
C ALA A 17 -4.64 -13.18 1.63
N TYR A 18 -4.53 -12.61 0.42
CA TYR A 18 -4.53 -11.17 0.22
C TYR A 18 -5.82 -10.50 0.73
N ARG A 19 -6.98 -11.07 0.39
CA ARG A 19 -8.27 -10.52 0.82
C ARG A 19 -8.44 -10.54 2.33
N GLU A 20 -8.18 -11.68 2.96
CA GLU A 20 -8.37 -11.82 4.42
C GLU A 20 -7.35 -10.97 5.19
N MET A 21 -6.10 -10.96 4.73
CA MET A 21 -5.07 -10.14 5.35
C MET A 21 -5.38 -8.64 5.22
N SER A 22 -5.80 -8.19 4.04
CA SER A 22 -6.15 -6.77 3.81
C SER A 22 -7.33 -6.36 4.68
N ARG A 23 -8.36 -7.22 4.83
CA ARG A 23 -9.50 -6.96 5.70
C ARG A 23 -9.07 -6.86 7.17
N LEU A 24 -8.30 -7.82 7.66
CA LEU A 24 -7.79 -7.83 9.03
C LEU A 24 -6.93 -6.60 9.34
N LEU A 25 -6.01 -6.27 8.43
CA LEU A 25 -5.16 -5.10 8.57
C LEU A 25 -5.97 -3.80 8.61
N ASP A 26 -6.95 -3.63 7.72
CA ASP A 26 -7.80 -2.42 7.69
C ASP A 26 -8.62 -2.27 8.97
N GLU A 27 -9.25 -3.36 9.45
CA GLU A 27 -10.01 -3.37 10.71
C GLU A 27 -9.15 -2.98 11.91
N ARG A 28 -7.98 -3.59 12.04
CA ARG A 28 -7.09 -3.38 13.18
C ARG A 28 -6.38 -2.02 13.12
N LEU A 29 -5.95 -1.58 11.95
CA LEU A 29 -5.38 -0.26 11.77
C LEU A 29 -6.38 0.83 12.15
N ARG A 30 -7.64 0.71 11.73
CA ARG A 30 -8.69 1.67 12.12
C ARG A 30 -8.92 1.69 13.62
N ALA A 31 -8.92 0.53 14.27
CA ALA A 31 -9.15 0.42 15.70
C ALA A 31 -7.99 0.96 16.55
N GLU A 32 -6.75 0.79 16.12
CA GLU A 32 -5.56 1.05 16.92
C GLU A 32 -4.77 2.30 16.50
N SER A 33 -4.91 2.76 15.26
CA SER A 33 -4.16 3.91 14.72
C SER A 33 -5.02 4.95 14.01
N GLU A 34 -6.34 4.77 13.99
CA GLU A 34 -7.30 5.61 13.25
C GLU A 34 -7.06 5.66 11.73
N CYS A 35 -6.12 4.90 11.21
CA CYS A 35 -5.78 4.80 9.80
C CYS A 35 -6.51 3.64 9.13
N SER A 36 -7.01 3.84 7.92
CA SER A 36 -7.34 2.73 7.03
C SER A 36 -6.06 2.18 6.38
N LEU A 37 -6.13 0.97 5.84
CA LEU A 37 -5.02 0.42 5.06
C LEU A 37 -4.65 1.34 3.89
N SER A 38 -5.65 1.88 3.19
CA SER A 38 -5.42 2.84 2.09
C SER A 38 -4.80 4.17 2.55
N ASP A 39 -5.03 4.60 3.79
CA ASP A 39 -4.35 5.78 4.35
C ASP A 39 -2.87 5.50 4.55
N VAL A 40 -2.56 4.32 5.11
CA VAL A 40 -1.18 3.86 5.29
C VAL A 40 -0.45 3.75 3.95
N ASP A 41 -1.09 3.20 2.92
CA ASP A 41 -0.51 3.06 1.59
C ASP A 41 -0.14 4.43 0.99
N VAL A 42 -1.06 5.40 1.04
CA VAL A 42 -0.81 6.76 0.55
C VAL A 42 0.30 7.47 1.35
N LEU A 43 0.21 7.45 2.68
CA LEU A 43 1.21 8.09 3.53
C LEU A 43 2.59 7.48 3.36
N ASN A 44 2.68 6.15 3.24
CA ASN A 44 3.94 5.44 3.05
C ASN A 44 4.56 5.75 1.67
N GLU A 45 3.74 5.80 0.62
CA GLU A 45 4.21 6.12 -0.73
C GLU A 45 4.78 7.54 -0.81
N LEU A 46 4.12 8.51 -0.16
CA LEU A 46 4.63 9.88 -0.05
C LEU A 46 5.91 9.95 0.78
N TYR A 47 5.91 9.29 1.93
CA TYR A 47 7.05 9.31 2.86
C TYR A 47 8.33 8.72 2.26
N CYS A 48 8.19 7.66 1.42
CA CYS A 48 9.32 6.99 0.78
C CYS A 48 9.91 7.77 -0.41
N THR A 49 9.30 8.87 -0.86
CA THR A 49 9.88 9.71 -1.90
C THR A 49 10.87 10.72 -1.32
N PRO A 50 11.95 11.09 -2.06
CA PRO A 50 12.97 12.00 -1.55
C PRO A 50 12.42 13.36 -1.09
N GLU A 51 11.44 13.90 -1.80
CA GLU A 51 10.80 15.18 -1.47
C GLU A 51 9.55 15.04 -0.61
N GLN A 52 9.21 13.81 -0.19
CA GLN A 52 8.01 13.45 0.58
C GLN A 52 6.71 13.96 -0.05
N ARG A 53 6.72 14.12 -1.38
CA ARG A 53 5.58 14.56 -2.19
C ARG A 53 5.57 13.87 -3.55
N LEU A 54 4.38 13.69 -4.09
CA LEU A 54 4.16 13.14 -5.43
C LEU A 54 3.02 13.87 -6.14
N GLN A 55 3.13 13.94 -7.46
CA GLN A 55 2.02 14.36 -8.30
C GLN A 55 0.87 13.36 -8.15
N MET A 56 -0.38 13.86 -8.01
CA MET A 56 -1.57 13.03 -7.81
C MET A 56 -1.73 11.93 -8.87
N LEU A 57 -1.36 12.23 -10.12
CA LEU A 57 -1.40 11.24 -11.20
C LEU A 57 -0.43 10.09 -10.96
N VAL A 58 0.83 10.42 -10.65
CA VAL A 58 1.89 9.44 -10.37
C VAL A 58 1.55 8.60 -9.13
N LEU A 59 0.99 9.22 -8.10
CA LEU A 59 0.57 8.53 -6.87
C LEU A 59 -0.56 7.52 -7.17
N ALA A 60 -1.53 7.89 -8.01
CA ALA A 60 -2.60 6.96 -8.41
C ALA A 60 -2.06 5.76 -9.21
N GLU A 61 -1.12 6.01 -10.11
CA GLU A 61 -0.46 4.96 -10.90
C GLU A 61 0.34 3.99 -10.01
N ARG A 62 1.12 4.51 -9.08
CA ARG A 62 1.93 3.70 -8.15
C ARG A 62 1.07 2.83 -7.24
N LEU A 63 -0.01 3.40 -6.69
CA LEU A 63 -0.95 2.68 -5.83
C LEU A 63 -1.95 1.80 -6.59
N ARG A 64 -1.95 1.85 -7.94
CA ARG A 64 -2.89 1.09 -8.80
C ARG A 64 -4.35 1.36 -8.47
N VAL A 65 -4.68 2.62 -8.13
CA VAL A 65 -6.04 3.06 -7.84
C VAL A 65 -6.55 4.04 -8.91
N THR A 66 -7.86 4.18 -9.01
CA THR A 66 -8.45 5.19 -9.90
C THR A 66 -8.18 6.61 -9.39
N ARG A 67 -8.11 7.59 -10.30
CA ARG A 67 -7.93 9.02 -9.93
C ARG A 67 -8.99 9.50 -8.94
N GLY A 68 -10.26 9.11 -9.16
CA GLY A 68 -11.36 9.45 -8.24
C GLY A 68 -11.23 8.77 -6.88
N GLY A 69 -10.79 7.52 -6.84
CA GLY A 69 -10.50 6.79 -5.61
C GLY A 69 -9.39 7.47 -4.81
N LEU A 70 -8.26 7.79 -5.46
CA LEU A 70 -7.16 8.50 -4.81
C LEU A 70 -7.61 9.87 -4.30
N THR A 71 -8.37 10.63 -5.10
CA THR A 71 -8.85 11.96 -4.69
C THR A 71 -9.61 11.88 -3.36
N ARG A 72 -10.52 10.92 -3.20
CA ARG A 72 -11.28 10.73 -1.95
C ARG A 72 -10.38 10.37 -0.76
N ILE A 73 -9.36 9.53 -0.97
CA ILE A 73 -8.41 9.18 0.09
C ILE A 73 -7.62 10.43 0.50
N VAL A 74 -7.05 11.14 -0.47
CA VAL A 74 -6.25 12.35 -0.20
C VAL A 74 -7.09 13.48 0.41
N ASP A 75 -8.36 13.66 0.00
CA ASP A 75 -9.27 14.65 0.63
C ASP A 75 -9.41 14.38 2.12
N ARG A 76 -9.69 13.14 2.50
CA ARG A 76 -9.78 12.73 3.90
C ARG A 76 -8.48 12.95 4.69
N LEU A 77 -7.33 12.67 4.07
CA LEU A 77 -6.02 12.90 4.71
C LEU A 77 -5.72 14.39 4.87
N VAL A 78 -6.14 15.22 3.93
CA VAL A 78 -6.03 16.69 4.01
C VAL A 78 -6.94 17.23 5.12
N GLU A 79 -8.18 16.78 5.22
CA GLU A 79 -9.11 17.15 6.30
C GLU A 79 -8.54 16.83 7.70
N ARG A 80 -7.76 15.74 7.81
CA ARG A 80 -7.06 15.35 9.04
C ARG A 80 -5.73 16.07 9.26
N GLY A 81 -5.27 16.85 8.30
CA GLY A 81 -3.98 17.55 8.36
C GLY A 81 -2.76 16.63 8.18
N TRP A 82 -2.94 15.41 7.68
CA TRP A 82 -1.85 14.45 7.48
C TRP A 82 -1.14 14.58 6.13
N VAL A 83 -1.84 15.18 5.18
CA VAL A 83 -1.35 15.47 3.82
C VAL A 83 -1.70 16.92 3.48
N SER A 84 -0.85 17.60 2.75
CA SER A 84 -1.14 18.89 2.11
C SER A 84 -1.26 18.73 0.60
N ARG A 85 -2.03 19.63 -0.03
CA ARG A 85 -2.05 19.77 -1.50
C ARG A 85 -1.28 20.98 -1.91
N GLU A 86 -0.38 20.79 -2.86
CA GLU A 86 0.46 21.84 -3.42
C GLU A 86 0.17 22.00 -4.91
N ARG A 87 0.13 23.26 -5.36
CA ARG A 87 0.05 23.60 -6.78
C ARG A 87 1.25 24.47 -7.12
N PRO A 88 2.17 23.96 -7.96
CA PRO A 88 3.32 24.76 -8.39
C PRO A 88 2.87 26.05 -9.11
N ALA A 89 3.55 27.15 -8.81
CA ALA A 89 3.21 28.44 -9.41
C ALA A 89 3.36 28.47 -10.94
N HIS A 90 4.26 27.66 -11.46
CA HIS A 90 4.57 27.56 -12.89
C HIS A 90 3.60 26.64 -13.67
N ASN A 91 2.88 25.74 -12.98
CA ASN A 91 1.92 24.83 -13.62
C ASN A 91 0.74 24.53 -12.70
N ARG A 92 -0.32 25.33 -12.79
CA ARG A 92 -1.54 25.17 -11.96
C ARG A 92 -2.37 23.91 -12.29
N ARG A 93 -2.06 23.23 -13.40
CA ARG A 93 -2.74 21.97 -13.76
C ARG A 93 -2.18 20.77 -12.99
N GLU A 94 -0.97 20.87 -12.48
CA GLU A 94 -0.36 19.85 -11.65
C GLU A 94 -0.78 20.05 -10.19
N VAL A 95 -1.17 18.95 -9.56
CA VAL A 95 -1.50 18.91 -8.13
C VAL A 95 -0.62 17.85 -7.50
N TYR A 96 0.11 18.24 -6.48
CA TYR A 96 0.93 17.35 -5.66
C TYR A 96 0.25 17.11 -4.31
N ALA A 97 0.44 15.90 -3.78
CA ALA A 97 0.18 15.57 -2.40
C ALA A 97 1.53 15.49 -1.68
N ALA A 98 1.64 16.09 -0.51
CA ALA A 98 2.83 16.03 0.33
C ALA A 98 2.45 15.57 1.73
N VAL A 99 3.25 14.66 2.34
CA VAL A 99 3.02 14.25 3.72
C VAL A 99 3.47 15.37 4.66
N THR A 100 2.68 15.64 5.71
CA THR A 100 3.00 16.62 6.76
C THR A 100 3.80 15.97 7.88
N GLU A 101 4.32 16.78 8.81
CA GLU A 101 4.96 16.26 10.03
C GLU A 101 3.98 15.42 10.85
N GLU A 102 2.72 15.86 10.96
CA GLU A 102 1.67 15.13 11.63
C GLU A 102 1.36 13.80 10.90
N GLY A 103 1.25 13.83 9.57
CA GLY A 103 1.10 12.61 8.76
C GLY A 103 2.26 11.64 8.95
N THR A 104 3.49 12.14 9.06
CA THR A 104 4.68 11.32 9.35
C THR A 104 4.61 10.68 10.74
N ARG A 105 4.13 11.42 11.74
CA ARG A 105 3.95 10.91 13.11
C ARG A 105 2.91 9.79 13.14
N VAL A 106 1.78 10.01 12.50
CA VAL A 106 0.70 9.04 12.39
C VAL A 106 1.15 7.79 11.64
N LEU A 107 1.86 7.96 10.52
CA LEU A 107 2.39 6.83 9.74
C LEU A 107 3.33 5.96 10.58
N ARG A 108 4.22 6.55 11.38
CA ARG A 108 5.12 5.78 12.26
C ARG A 108 4.36 4.90 13.25
N HIS A 109 3.31 5.44 13.86
CA HIS A 109 2.44 4.67 14.75
C HIS A 109 1.71 3.55 14.01
N ALA A 110 1.06 3.87 12.89
CA ALA A 110 0.36 2.89 12.05
C ALA A 110 1.30 1.76 11.56
N ARG A 111 2.55 2.08 11.20
CA ARG A 111 3.55 1.08 10.81
C ARG A 111 3.90 0.12 11.96
N THR A 112 3.96 0.58 13.19
CA THR A 112 4.19 -0.30 14.35
C THR A 112 3.05 -1.32 14.49
N VAL A 113 1.79 -0.86 14.38
CA VAL A 113 0.61 -1.73 14.38
C VAL A 113 0.66 -2.71 13.20
N TYR A 114 0.94 -2.21 12.00
CA TYR A 114 1.01 -2.98 10.77
C TYR A 114 2.03 -4.12 10.85
N ILE A 115 3.28 -3.81 11.25
CA ILE A 115 4.36 -4.81 11.37
C ILE A 115 4.00 -5.86 12.43
N ARG A 116 3.48 -5.45 13.58
CA ARG A 116 3.05 -6.38 14.63
C ARG A 116 1.99 -7.35 14.12
N LEU A 117 0.97 -6.85 13.41
CA LEU A 117 -0.09 -7.69 12.85
C LEU A 117 0.45 -8.69 11.81
N LEU A 118 1.37 -8.25 10.94
CA LEU A 118 2.02 -9.17 9.99
C LEU A 118 2.81 -10.26 10.72
N THR A 119 3.53 -9.91 11.79
CA THR A 119 4.29 -10.87 12.59
C THR A 119 3.36 -11.87 13.29
N GLU A 120 2.26 -11.39 13.88
CA GLU A 120 1.27 -12.21 14.58
C GLU A 120 0.48 -13.13 13.63
N THR A 121 0.32 -12.75 12.36
CA THR A 121 -0.44 -13.53 11.37
C THR A 121 0.45 -14.39 10.49
N LEU A 122 1.35 -13.81 9.72
CA LEU A 122 2.24 -14.58 8.83
C LEU A 122 3.28 -15.35 9.64
N GLY A 123 3.93 -14.70 10.61
CA GLY A 123 4.97 -15.32 11.44
C GLY A 123 4.46 -16.40 12.38
N ALA A 124 3.16 -16.45 12.69
CA ALA A 124 2.57 -17.54 13.47
C ALA A 124 2.37 -18.84 12.66
N HIS A 125 2.33 -18.74 11.33
CA HIS A 125 2.02 -19.85 10.43
C HIS A 125 3.14 -20.23 9.48
N LEU A 126 4.12 -19.34 9.26
CA LEU A 126 5.25 -19.52 8.38
C LEU A 126 6.54 -19.27 9.16
N ASP A 127 7.47 -20.21 9.09
CA ASP A 127 8.83 -19.98 9.61
C ASP A 127 9.65 -19.06 8.69
N GLY A 128 10.85 -18.69 9.10
CA GLY A 128 11.70 -17.76 8.35
C GLY A 128 12.00 -18.23 6.93
N ALA A 129 12.26 -19.54 6.73
CA ALA A 129 12.55 -20.09 5.41
C ALA A 129 11.32 -20.02 4.48
N ALA A 130 10.14 -20.36 4.98
CA ALA A 130 8.89 -20.25 4.23
C ALA A 130 8.55 -18.80 3.89
N LEU A 131 8.81 -17.84 4.79
CA LEU A 131 8.64 -16.40 4.52
C LEU A 131 9.59 -15.92 3.42
N ASP A 132 10.86 -16.34 3.43
CA ASP A 132 11.83 -16.02 2.39
C ASP A 132 11.42 -16.60 1.03
N ASP A 133 10.93 -17.84 0.99
CA ASP A 133 10.42 -18.47 -0.22
C ASP A 133 9.21 -17.72 -0.80
N VAL A 134 8.26 -17.32 0.06
CA VAL A 134 7.11 -16.49 -0.34
C VAL A 134 7.57 -15.15 -0.88
N ALA A 135 8.49 -14.46 -0.20
CA ALA A 135 9.02 -13.18 -0.63
C ALA A 135 9.73 -13.29 -1.99
N ALA A 136 10.54 -14.33 -2.19
CA ALA A 136 11.22 -14.59 -3.47
C ALA A 136 10.22 -14.89 -4.61
N ALA A 137 9.19 -15.69 -4.34
CA ALA A 137 8.13 -15.99 -5.31
C ALA A 137 7.37 -14.71 -5.71
N MET A 138 7.00 -13.86 -4.75
CA MET A 138 6.31 -12.59 -5.00
C MET A 138 7.21 -11.60 -5.76
N ALA A 139 8.51 -11.57 -5.51
CA ALA A 139 9.45 -10.75 -6.27
C ALA A 139 9.50 -11.15 -7.75
N LYS A 140 9.56 -12.45 -8.04
CA LYS A 140 9.52 -12.98 -9.43
C LYS A 140 8.21 -12.61 -10.13
N LEU A 141 7.06 -12.78 -9.46
CA LEU A 141 5.76 -12.41 -10.00
C LEU A 141 5.69 -10.91 -10.31
N ARG A 142 6.16 -10.07 -9.40
CA ARG A 142 6.18 -8.61 -9.59
C ARG A 142 6.97 -8.21 -10.84
N THR A 143 8.16 -8.79 -11.04
CA THR A 143 8.98 -8.52 -12.23
C THR A 143 8.26 -8.94 -13.51
N GLY A 144 7.75 -10.17 -13.58
CA GLY A 144 7.05 -10.65 -14.76
C GLY A 144 5.77 -9.88 -15.08
N LEU A 145 5.01 -9.47 -14.06
CA LEU A 145 3.80 -8.64 -14.25
C LEU A 145 4.14 -7.23 -14.71
N ALA A 146 5.26 -6.65 -14.24
CA ALA A 146 5.70 -5.33 -14.71
C ALA A 146 6.07 -5.36 -16.19
N GLU A 147 6.77 -6.40 -16.64
CA GLU A 147 7.10 -6.62 -18.06
C GLU A 147 5.85 -6.84 -18.93
N ALA A 148 4.87 -7.58 -18.40
CA ALA A 148 3.61 -7.85 -19.12
C ALA A 148 2.71 -6.61 -19.23
N CYS A 149 2.72 -5.71 -18.22
CA CYS A 149 1.92 -4.48 -18.21
C CYS A 149 2.61 -3.30 -18.92
N GLY A 150 3.90 -3.37 -19.16
CA GLY A 150 4.68 -2.33 -19.83
C GLY A 150 4.69 -2.40 -21.36
N ARG A 151 3.90 -3.32 -21.94
CA ARG A 151 3.71 -3.47 -23.39
C ARG A 151 2.40 -2.87 -23.85
#